data_6a14512b8695e616adbf1d4cff10fc46
#
_entry.id   6a14512b8695e616adbf1d4cff10fc46
#
_cell.length_a   1.000
_cell.length_b   1.000
_cell.length_c   1.000
_cell.angle_alpha   90.00
_cell.angle_beta   90.00
_cell.angle_gamma   90.00
#
_symmetry.space_group_name_H-M   'P 1'
#
loop_
_entity.id
_entity.type
_entity.pdbx_description
1 polymer ?
#
loop_
_entity_poly.entity_id
_entity_poly.type
_entity_poly.pdbx_seq_one_letter_code
_entity_poly.pdbx_strand_id
1 'polypeptide(L)'
;MKTKFDFVVSGKKDILDNLQAHATLIQKFTDGSFFNITSVIRSEDKSQLFVRIEDEAAKAERFKNLIHYRFPGLRAMMVRISKTTDNDGK
;
A
#
# COMPACT_ATOMS: atom_id res chain seq x y z
N MET A 1 17.58 0.80 -6.42
CA MET A 1 17.39 1.47 -5.14
C MET A 1 15.92 1.50 -4.78
N LYS A 2 15.62 1.12 -3.56
CA LYS A 2 14.23 1.05 -3.12
C LYS A 2 13.85 2.28 -2.33
N THR A 3 12.60 2.65 -2.42
CA THR A 3 12.07 3.79 -1.71
C THR A 3 10.86 3.33 -0.91
N LYS A 4 10.68 3.92 0.25
CA LYS A 4 9.51 3.63 1.07
C LYS A 4 8.39 4.59 0.70
N PHE A 5 7.25 4.02 0.38
CA PHE A 5 6.06 4.79 0.05
C PHE A 5 4.98 4.46 1.05
N ASP A 6 4.48 5.46 1.74
CA ASP A 6 3.39 5.28 2.69
C ASP A 6 2.09 5.76 2.06
N PHE A 7 1.10 4.88 2.12
CA PHE A 7 -0.23 5.17 1.59
C PHE A 7 -1.25 5.16 2.71
N VAL A 8 -2.23 6.05 2.60
CA VAL A 8 -3.43 5.98 3.42
C VAL A 8 -4.57 5.60 2.51
N VAL A 9 -5.23 4.49 2.83
CA VAL A 9 -6.36 4.00 2.05
C VAL A 9 -7.60 4.15 2.92
N SER A 10 -8.63 4.79 2.38
CA SER A 10 -9.85 5.03 3.13
C SER A 10 -11.06 4.62 2.30
N GLY A 11 -12.18 4.37 2.98
CA GLY A 11 -13.42 3.97 2.33
C GLY A 11 -14.25 3.10 3.25
N LYS A 12 -15.14 2.30 2.65
CA LYS A 12 -16.01 1.45 3.44
C LYS A 12 -15.22 0.38 4.17
N LYS A 13 -15.62 0.10 5.40
CA LYS A 13 -14.86 -0.81 6.26
C LYS A 13 -14.79 -2.22 5.71
N ASP A 14 -15.87 -2.71 5.14
CA ASP A 14 -15.87 -4.06 4.59
C ASP A 14 -14.94 -4.17 3.37
N ILE A 15 -14.83 -3.11 2.58
CA ILE A 15 -13.92 -3.13 1.44
C ILE A 15 -12.48 -3.02 1.94
N LEU A 16 -12.25 -2.24 2.99
CA LEU A 16 -10.93 -2.17 3.60
C LEU A 16 -10.51 -3.52 4.17
N ASP A 17 -11.46 -4.26 4.75
CA ASP A 17 -11.18 -5.58 5.26
C ASP A 17 -10.67 -6.49 4.14
N ASN A 18 -11.30 -6.43 2.97
CA ASN A 18 -10.89 -7.24 1.84
C ASN A 18 -9.49 -6.89 1.38
N LEU A 19 -9.21 -5.60 1.27
CA LEU A 19 -7.88 -5.17 0.86
C LEU A 19 -6.82 -5.59 1.87
N GLN A 20 -7.12 -5.43 3.16
CA GLN A 20 -6.18 -5.77 4.20
C GLN A 20 -5.83 -7.26 4.17
N ALA A 21 -6.84 -8.11 4.03
CA ALA A 21 -6.61 -9.55 3.96
C ALA A 21 -5.76 -9.90 2.74
N HIS A 22 -6.06 -9.28 1.61
CA HIS A 22 -5.33 -9.56 0.38
C HIS A 22 -3.86 -9.13 0.49
N ALA A 23 -3.64 -7.92 0.96
CA ALA A 23 -2.27 -7.40 1.07
C ALA A 23 -1.45 -8.16 2.10
N THR A 24 -2.07 -8.55 3.20
CA THR A 24 -1.36 -9.22 4.28
C THR A 24 -0.97 -10.63 3.90
N LEU A 25 -1.84 -11.33 3.17
CA LEU A 25 -1.62 -12.74 2.93
C LEU A 25 -0.72 -13.03 1.74
N ILE A 26 -0.88 -12.31 0.64
CA ILE A 26 -0.18 -12.72 -0.57
C ILE A 26 0.68 -11.63 -1.20
N GLN A 27 0.49 -10.39 -0.80
CA GLN A 27 1.28 -9.29 -1.36
C GLN A 27 1.26 -9.28 -2.89
N LYS A 28 0.20 -9.82 -3.47
CA LYS A 28 0.12 -9.99 -4.91
C LYS A 28 -1.32 -9.80 -5.34
N PHE A 29 -1.52 -8.99 -6.35
CA PHE A 29 -2.85 -8.78 -6.88
C PHE A 29 -3.15 -9.76 -8.00
N THR A 30 -4.43 -9.96 -8.27
CA THR A 30 -4.86 -10.97 -9.23
C THR A 30 -4.39 -10.72 -10.64
N ASP A 31 -3.91 -9.54 -10.95
CA ASP A 31 -3.35 -9.27 -12.27
C ASP A 31 -1.90 -9.74 -12.39
N GLY A 32 -1.37 -10.37 -11.33
CA GLY A 32 -0.01 -10.87 -11.37
C GLY A 32 1.02 -9.91 -10.85
N SER A 33 0.64 -8.71 -10.48
CA SER A 33 1.60 -7.73 -9.97
C SER A 33 2.04 -8.07 -8.55
N PHE A 34 3.30 -7.89 -8.31
CA PHE A 34 3.88 -8.06 -6.98
C PHE A 34 4.31 -6.72 -6.43
N PHE A 35 4.05 -6.53 -5.15
CA PHE A 35 4.47 -5.32 -4.44
C PHE A 35 5.16 -5.75 -3.16
N ASN A 36 6.26 -5.12 -2.84
CA ASN A 36 6.97 -5.41 -1.60
C ASN A 36 6.32 -4.62 -0.47
N ILE A 37 5.25 -5.17 0.07
CA ILE A 37 4.49 -4.53 1.14
C ILE A 37 5.15 -4.90 2.46
N THR A 38 5.65 -3.90 3.18
CA THR A 38 6.39 -4.14 4.42
C THR A 38 5.58 -3.84 5.66
N SER A 39 4.45 -3.15 5.53
CA SER A 39 3.63 -2.82 6.70
C SER A 39 2.20 -2.58 6.27
N VAL A 40 1.26 -3.17 7.01
CA VAL A 40 -0.17 -2.95 6.81
C VAL A 40 -0.77 -2.78 8.18
N ILE A 41 -1.24 -1.58 8.48
CA ILE A 41 -1.77 -1.25 9.80
C ILE A 41 -3.15 -0.63 9.64
N ARG A 42 -4.13 -1.16 10.39
CA ARG A 42 -5.48 -0.61 10.38
C ARG A 42 -5.59 0.46 11.46
N SER A 43 -6.27 1.56 11.15
CA SER A 43 -6.49 2.60 12.15
C SER A 43 -7.39 2.09 13.27
N GLU A 44 -7.35 2.77 14.41
CA GLU A 44 -8.12 2.34 15.58
C GLU A 44 -9.62 2.30 15.31
N ASP A 45 -10.11 3.31 14.61
CA ASP A 45 -11.54 3.40 14.31
C ASP A 45 -11.92 2.59 13.08
N LYS A 46 -10.95 1.88 12.47
CA LYS A 46 -11.16 1.00 11.32
C LYS A 46 -11.51 1.74 10.03
N SER A 47 -11.37 3.04 10.01
CA SER A 47 -11.75 3.83 8.84
C SER A 47 -10.64 3.97 7.81
N GLN A 48 -9.42 3.61 8.17
CA GLN A 48 -8.26 3.79 7.29
C GLN A 48 -7.32 2.59 7.40
N LEU A 49 -6.58 2.40 6.32
CA LEU A 49 -5.54 1.38 6.28
C LEU A 49 -4.24 2.07 5.87
N PHE A 50 -3.20 1.85 6.66
CA PHE A 50 -1.88 2.42 6.37
C PHE A 50 -1.02 1.33 5.76
N VAL A 51 -0.57 1.55 4.54
CA VAL A 51 0.21 0.55 3.81
C VAL A 51 1.56 1.15 3.44
N ARG A 52 2.62 0.42 3.76
CA ARG A 52 3.97 0.83 3.35
C ARG A 52 4.49 -0.13 2.30
N ILE A 53 4.98 0.42 1.22
CA ILE A 53 5.60 -0.34 0.15
C ILE A 53 7.05 0.11 0.04
N GLU A 54 7.98 -0.85 -0.01
CA GLU A 54 9.38 -0.54 -0.26
C GLU A 54 9.73 -1.13 -1.63
N ASP A 55 9.69 -0.29 -2.63
CA ASP A 55 9.84 -0.74 -4.00
C ASP A 55 10.20 0.44 -4.89
N GLU A 56 10.20 0.20 -6.19
CA GLU A 56 10.46 1.26 -7.15
C GLU A 56 9.24 2.14 -7.33
N ALA A 57 9.48 3.39 -7.73
CA ALA A 57 8.42 4.38 -7.86
C ALA A 57 7.31 3.92 -8.81
N ALA A 58 7.69 3.24 -9.89
CA ALA A 58 6.70 2.75 -10.85
C ALA A 58 5.74 1.76 -10.19
N LYS A 59 6.25 0.96 -9.26
CA LYS A 59 5.41 -0.01 -8.56
C LYS A 59 4.46 0.66 -7.58
N ALA A 60 4.92 1.73 -6.93
CA ALA A 60 4.06 2.46 -6.01
C ALA A 60 2.87 3.06 -6.75
N GLU A 61 3.12 3.65 -7.91
CA GLU A 61 2.06 4.21 -8.72
C GLU A 61 1.09 3.13 -9.18
N ARG A 62 1.63 1.99 -9.57
CA ARG A 62 0.81 0.87 -10.00
C ARG A 62 -0.05 0.34 -8.87
N PHE A 63 0.49 0.30 -7.65
CA PHE A 63 -0.27 -0.13 -6.49
C PHE A 63 -1.48 0.78 -6.26
N LYS A 64 -1.26 2.09 -6.32
CA LYS A 64 -2.35 3.05 -6.14
C LYS A 64 -3.43 2.84 -7.20
N ASN A 65 -3.02 2.69 -8.44
CA ASN A 65 -3.97 2.50 -9.53
C ASN A 65 -4.73 1.20 -9.40
N LEU A 66 -4.06 0.15 -8.95
CA LEU A 66 -4.71 -1.14 -8.77
C LEU A 66 -5.75 -1.09 -7.66
N ILE A 67 -5.47 -0.36 -6.59
CA ILE A 67 -6.46 -0.23 -5.52
C ILE A 67 -7.72 0.42 -6.07
N HIS A 68 -7.57 1.49 -6.84
CA HIS A 68 -8.75 2.16 -7.39
C HIS A 68 -9.50 1.28 -8.38
N TYR A 69 -8.78 0.43 -9.10
CA TYR A 69 -9.39 -0.44 -10.09
C TYR A 69 -10.06 -1.66 -9.45
N ARG A 70 -9.35 -2.32 -8.52
CA ARG A 70 -9.84 -3.59 -7.95
C ARG A 70 -10.77 -3.39 -6.77
N PHE A 71 -10.70 -2.26 -6.12
CA PHE A 71 -11.52 -1.97 -4.95
C PHE A 71 -12.23 -0.64 -5.16
N PRO A 72 -13.24 -0.61 -6.03
CA PRO A 72 -13.98 0.64 -6.25
C PRO A 72 -14.61 1.07 -4.94
N GLY A 73 -14.53 2.35 -4.66
CA GLY A 73 -15.04 2.87 -3.39
C GLY A 73 -13.95 3.13 -2.38
N LEU A 74 -12.73 2.64 -2.62
CA LEU A 74 -11.60 3.00 -1.79
C LEU A 74 -10.81 4.12 -2.44
N ARG A 75 -10.16 4.92 -1.61
CA ARG A 75 -9.26 5.96 -2.06
C ARG A 75 -7.89 5.71 -1.46
N ALA A 76 -6.90 5.60 -2.32
CA ALA A 76 -5.52 5.44 -1.88
C ALA A 76 -4.79 6.74 -2.14
N MET A 77 -4.10 7.23 -1.11
CA MET A 77 -3.37 8.49 -1.20
C MET A 77 -1.96 8.28 -0.70
N MET A 78 -0.98 8.65 -1.51
CA MET A 78 0.41 8.58 -1.08
C MET A 78 0.69 9.79 -0.20
N VAL A 79 1.08 9.55 1.05
CA VAL A 79 1.25 10.63 2.02
C VAL A 79 2.71 10.86 2.39
N ARG A 80 3.58 9.91 2.04
CA ARG A 80 4.97 10.04 2.42
C ARG A 80 5.85 9.23 1.50
N ILE A 81 7.01 9.78 1.17
CA ILE A 81 8.03 9.09 0.39
C ILE A 81 9.34 9.24 1.15
N SER A 82 9.96 8.11 1.45
CA SER A 82 11.23 8.11 2.16
C SER A 82 12.20 7.18 1.45
N LYS A 83 13.35 7.69 1.07
CA LYS A 83 14.34 6.88 0.42
C LYS A 83 14.99 5.94 1.41
N THR A 84 15.16 4.71 0.99
CA THR A 84 15.86 3.73 1.78
C THR A 84 17.31 3.79 1.39
N THR A 85 18.11 4.53 2.11
CA THR A 85 19.52 4.58 1.83
C THR A 85 20.25 3.81 2.90
N ASP A 86 21.13 3.10 2.48
CA ASP A 86 21.82 2.28 3.36
C ASP A 86 22.88 2.97 4.06
N ASN A 87 23.20 3.78 3.85
CA ASN A 87 24.21 4.29 4.49
C ASN A 87 24.05 5.54 4.93
N ASP A 88 23.57 5.43 5.17
CA ASP A 88 23.41 6.29 5.45
C ASP A 88 23.82 6.70 6.23
N GLY A 89 24.08 6.62 6.26
CA GLY A 89 24.41 6.82 6.73
C GLY A 89 25.02 7.07 7.09
N LYS A 90 25.22 7.09 7.01
CA LYS A 90 25.80 7.15 7.28
C LYS A 90 26.02 7.42 7.36
#